data_16c7b26a5d5bddde0be03c3cec55896c
#
_entry.id   16c7b26a5d5bddde0be03c3cec55896c
#
_cell.length_a   1.000
_cell.length_b   1.000
_cell.length_c   1.000
_cell.angle_alpha   90.00
_cell.angle_beta   90.00
_cell.angle_gamma   90.00
#
_symmetry.space_group_name_H-M   'P 1'
#
loop_
_entity.id
_entity.type
_entity.pdbx_description
1 polymer ?
#
loop_
_entity_poly.entity_id
_entity_poly.type
_entity_poly.pdbx_seq_one_letter_code
_entity_poly.pdbx_strand_id
1 'polypeptide(L)'
;MGRLHTYPPVSRWTALRNRYLGRPRLTNRLSYRQSLRGGELTLAHRFRGGLGVTAQRIWLSDLPEGFRGFRILQLSDIHHSLFVPLDYVAAVVELSNKLKPDLVALTGDFVSYSRSSIEPVAEILGGLRARSGVVAVLGNHDFRVGAEALESALRRQRIQVLRNRHRLLQRRGANLYVAGVDDYGYGADLEQAIRGIPQDAPTILLAHNPRLVTAAACRGISLVLSGHTHGGQVNFPLLGTVYGRSPEQMRFKKGWDRLGATQIYVSRGIGTIVVPVRWRCPAEVPLLELEPHQRDEASSAPYIVQRGYAAPWSMSTLGIAAD
;
A
#
# COMPACT_ATOMS: atom_id res chain seq x y z
N MET A 1 8.24 -31.01 -7.92
CA MET A 1 9.44 -30.16 -8.16
C MET A 1 8.97 -28.78 -8.61
N GLY A 2 8.84 -27.84 -7.67
CA GLY A 2 8.40 -26.47 -7.93
C GLY A 2 9.52 -25.66 -8.57
N ARG A 3 9.26 -25.06 -9.72
CA ARG A 3 10.20 -24.13 -10.37
C ARG A 3 10.34 -22.89 -9.49
N LEU A 4 11.54 -22.67 -8.97
CA LEU A 4 11.95 -21.41 -8.37
C LEU A 4 11.83 -20.30 -9.43
N HIS A 5 10.93 -19.34 -9.23
CA HIS A 5 10.84 -18.17 -10.08
C HIS A 5 12.08 -17.29 -9.89
N THR A 6 12.99 -17.36 -10.86
CA THR A 6 14.15 -16.46 -10.92
C THR A 6 13.68 -15.05 -11.31
N TYR A 7 13.96 -14.08 -10.45
CA TYR A 7 13.74 -12.66 -10.75
C TYR A 7 14.68 -12.18 -11.86
N PRO A 8 14.26 -11.21 -12.69
CA PRO A 8 15.13 -10.68 -13.74
C PRO A 8 16.39 -10.08 -13.12
N PRO A 9 17.55 -10.23 -13.76
CA PRO A 9 18.82 -9.76 -13.24
C PRO A 9 18.83 -8.22 -13.11
N VAL A 10 19.62 -7.72 -12.15
CA VAL A 10 19.80 -6.29 -11.82
C VAL A 10 20.12 -5.42 -13.06
N SER A 11 20.72 -6.01 -14.11
CA SER A 11 21.02 -5.36 -15.39
C SER A 11 19.77 -4.82 -16.13
N ARG A 12 18.61 -5.48 -16.00
CA ARG A 12 17.36 -5.02 -16.62
C ARG A 12 16.82 -3.75 -15.94
N TRP A 13 16.99 -3.63 -14.64
CA TRP A 13 16.67 -2.42 -13.87
C TRP A 13 17.48 -1.21 -14.33
N THR A 14 18.76 -1.41 -14.58
CA THR A 14 19.64 -0.36 -15.06
C THR A 14 19.25 0.11 -16.46
N ALA A 15 18.81 -0.82 -17.32
CA ALA A 15 18.31 -0.51 -18.67
C ALA A 15 16.98 0.26 -18.63
N LEU A 16 16.02 -0.15 -17.79
CA LEU A 16 14.73 0.54 -17.60
C LEU A 16 14.93 1.94 -17.04
N ARG A 17 15.75 2.07 -16.00
CA ARG A 17 16.11 3.37 -15.44
C ARG A 17 16.69 4.31 -16.50
N ASN A 18 17.59 3.81 -17.38
CA ASN A 18 18.19 4.62 -18.42
C ASN A 18 17.21 4.97 -19.54
N ARG A 19 16.16 4.16 -19.78
CA ARG A 19 15.13 4.41 -20.79
C ARG A 19 14.19 5.54 -20.40
N TYR A 20 13.77 5.62 -19.12
CA TYR A 20 12.76 6.58 -18.66
C TYR A 20 13.33 7.76 -17.87
N LEU A 21 14.48 7.58 -17.22
CA LEU A 21 15.08 8.60 -16.36
C LEU A 21 16.28 9.30 -17.01
N GLY A 22 16.66 8.86 -18.21
CA GLY A 22 17.88 9.32 -18.87
C GLY A 22 19.16 8.83 -18.16
N ARG A 23 20.33 9.05 -18.75
CA ARG A 23 21.61 8.85 -18.05
C ARG A 23 21.73 9.93 -16.98
N PRO A 24 21.81 9.60 -15.68
CA PRO A 24 21.96 10.62 -14.65
C PRO A 24 23.25 11.38 -14.90
N ARG A 25 23.15 12.70 -15.09
CA ARG A 25 24.31 13.56 -14.99
C ARG A 25 24.91 13.36 -13.60
N LEU A 26 26.23 13.35 -13.46
CA LEU A 26 26.95 13.07 -12.20
C LEU A 26 26.42 13.87 -10.99
N THR A 27 25.84 15.04 -11.22
CA THR A 27 25.20 15.90 -10.22
C THR A 27 23.97 15.27 -9.56
N ASN A 28 23.23 14.36 -10.26
CA ASN A 28 22.04 13.72 -9.71
C ASN A 28 22.35 12.47 -8.87
N ARG A 29 23.55 11.87 -9.01
CA ARG A 29 23.95 10.73 -8.17
C ARG A 29 24.28 11.13 -6.72
N LEU A 30 24.85 12.30 -6.52
CA LEU A 30 25.16 12.82 -5.18
C LEU A 30 23.91 13.23 -4.43
N SER A 31 22.96 13.93 -5.08
CA SER A 31 21.69 14.33 -4.46
C SER A 31 20.81 13.13 -4.09
N TYR A 32 20.81 12.06 -4.90
CA TYR A 32 20.05 10.85 -4.63
C TYR A 32 20.61 10.05 -3.44
N ARG A 33 21.93 9.87 -3.32
CA ARG A 33 22.57 9.21 -2.17
C ARG A 33 22.47 10.03 -0.87
N GLN A 34 22.55 11.35 -0.94
CA GLN A 34 22.35 12.24 0.20
C GLN A 34 20.87 12.25 0.66
N SER A 35 19.91 12.13 -0.25
CA SER A 35 18.48 12.00 0.06
C SER A 35 18.16 10.76 0.90
N LEU A 36 18.87 9.65 0.70
CA LEU A 36 18.71 8.43 1.48
C LEU A 36 19.49 8.47 2.82
N ARG A 37 20.52 9.31 2.94
CA ARG A 37 21.39 9.38 4.14
C ARG A 37 21.04 10.47 5.14
N GLY A 38 20.25 11.48 4.80
CA GLY A 38 20.17 12.65 5.66
C GLY A 38 18.86 13.45 5.67
N GLY A 39 17.72 12.92 5.28
CA GLY A 39 16.46 13.65 5.46
C GLY A 39 16.29 14.94 4.65
N GLU A 40 17.23 15.34 3.83
CA GLU A 40 17.12 16.46 2.90
C GLU A 40 16.78 15.96 1.48
N LEU A 41 15.54 15.64 1.29
CA LEU A 41 14.93 15.48 -0.01
C LEU A 41 14.90 16.85 -0.73
N THR A 42 15.12 16.87 -2.05
CA THR A 42 15.08 18.09 -2.88
C THR A 42 13.87 18.98 -2.59
N LEU A 43 13.85 20.25 -3.00
CA LEU A 43 12.75 21.19 -2.77
C LEU A 43 11.36 20.59 -3.06
N ALA A 44 11.23 19.78 -4.11
CA ALA A 44 10.00 19.06 -4.43
C ALA A 44 9.55 18.08 -3.32
N HIS A 45 10.49 17.50 -2.58
CA HIS A 45 10.20 16.61 -1.45
C HIS A 45 9.89 17.38 -0.15
N ARG A 46 10.44 18.58 0.05
CA ARG A 46 10.06 19.45 1.18
C ARG A 46 8.58 19.82 1.13
N PHE A 47 8.05 20.12 -0.05
CA PHE A 47 6.62 20.39 -0.23
C PHE A 47 5.73 19.15 -0.05
N ARG A 48 6.27 17.92 -0.18
CA ARG A 48 5.54 16.67 0.08
C ARG A 48 5.56 16.22 1.54
N GLY A 49 6.21 16.96 2.43
CA GLY A 49 6.26 16.62 3.85
C GLY A 49 7.13 15.41 4.21
N GLY A 50 8.04 15.00 3.30
CA GLY A 50 8.89 13.82 3.47
C GLY A 50 8.19 12.49 3.20
N LEU A 51 8.97 11.40 3.10
CA LEU A 51 8.50 10.02 2.99
C LEU A 51 8.94 9.26 4.24
N GLY A 52 8.01 8.62 4.94
CA GLY A 52 8.30 7.80 6.12
C GLY A 52 7.85 6.35 5.95
N VAL A 53 8.55 5.43 6.62
CA VAL A 53 8.06 4.06 6.83
C VAL A 53 7.24 4.05 8.10
N THR A 54 6.01 3.52 8.03
CA THR A 54 5.13 3.31 9.19
C THR A 54 5.06 1.81 9.45
N ALA A 55 5.71 1.33 10.50
CA ALA A 55 5.61 -0.08 10.90
C ALA A 55 4.52 -0.24 11.97
N GLN A 56 3.61 -1.20 11.77
CA GLN A 56 2.53 -1.47 12.70
C GLN A 56 2.23 -2.98 12.80
N ARG A 57 2.00 -3.49 14.00
CA ARG A 57 1.43 -4.81 14.23
C ARG A 57 -0.08 -4.75 14.15
N ILE A 58 -0.64 -5.73 13.44
CA ILE A 58 -2.08 -5.92 13.27
C ILE A 58 -2.44 -7.28 13.87
N TRP A 59 -3.23 -7.27 14.93
CA TRP A 59 -3.66 -8.46 15.63
C TRP A 59 -5.00 -8.92 15.05
N LEU A 60 -5.02 -10.12 14.45
CA LEU A 60 -6.22 -10.70 13.86
C LEU A 60 -6.60 -11.97 14.64
N SER A 61 -7.84 -12.03 15.13
CA SER A 61 -8.33 -13.14 15.95
C SER A 61 -8.44 -14.46 15.21
N ASP A 62 -8.60 -14.41 13.91
CA ASP A 62 -8.76 -15.54 12.98
C ASP A 62 -7.46 -15.87 12.21
N LEU A 63 -6.37 -15.14 12.45
CA LEU A 63 -5.10 -15.41 11.78
C LEU A 63 -4.49 -16.71 12.25
N PRO A 64 -4.23 -17.69 11.36
CA PRO A 64 -3.58 -18.94 11.75
C PRO A 64 -2.09 -18.71 12.05
N GLU A 65 -1.55 -19.53 13.00
CA GLU A 65 -0.16 -19.47 13.43
C GLU A 65 0.86 -19.53 12.29
N GLY A 66 0.54 -20.21 11.20
CA GLY A 66 1.38 -20.24 10.00
C GLY A 66 1.69 -18.85 9.42
N PHE A 67 0.84 -17.86 9.69
CA PHE A 67 1.00 -16.49 9.24
C PHE A 67 1.53 -15.52 10.31
N ARG A 68 1.89 -15.99 11.51
CA ARG A 68 2.55 -15.16 12.52
C ARG A 68 3.77 -14.45 11.95
N GLY A 69 3.86 -13.14 12.16
CA GLY A 69 4.92 -12.28 11.66
C GLY A 69 4.91 -12.09 10.12
N PHE A 70 3.77 -12.35 9.45
CA PHE A 70 3.64 -12.12 8.01
C PHE A 70 3.59 -10.62 7.73
N ARG A 71 4.52 -10.13 6.90
CA ARG A 71 4.69 -8.70 6.64
C ARG A 71 4.08 -8.30 5.31
N ILE A 72 3.11 -7.40 5.37
CA ILE A 72 2.48 -6.78 4.20
C ILE A 72 2.99 -5.36 4.08
N LEU A 73 3.62 -5.04 2.94
CA LEU A 73 3.95 -3.67 2.59
C LEU A 73 2.84 -3.11 1.71
N GLN A 74 2.26 -1.99 2.10
CA GLN A 74 1.22 -1.32 1.33
C GLN A 74 1.80 -0.10 0.59
N LEU A 75 1.51 0.02 -0.70
CA LEU A 75 1.71 1.25 -1.47
C LEU A 75 0.36 1.68 -2.05
N SER A 76 0.07 2.96 -1.96
CA SER A 76 -1.20 3.53 -2.41
C SER A 76 -1.00 4.94 -2.96
N ASP A 77 -1.93 5.38 -3.79
CA ASP A 77 -2.04 6.77 -4.21
C ASP A 77 -0.70 7.29 -4.74
N ILE A 78 -0.14 6.56 -5.70
CA ILE A 78 1.16 6.88 -6.33
C ILE A 78 1.02 8.15 -7.14
N HIS A 79 -0.06 8.26 -7.93
CA HIS A 79 -0.37 9.42 -8.75
C HIS A 79 0.79 9.88 -9.63
N HIS A 80 1.45 8.93 -10.33
CA HIS A 80 2.50 9.30 -11.27
C HIS A 80 2.00 10.36 -12.25
N SER A 81 2.72 11.48 -12.29
CA SER A 81 2.40 12.68 -13.06
C SER A 81 3.63 13.59 -13.10
N LEU A 82 3.49 14.78 -13.66
CA LEU A 82 4.54 15.80 -13.59
C LEU A 82 4.97 16.14 -12.15
N PHE A 83 4.04 16.01 -11.18
CA PHE A 83 4.30 16.31 -9.78
C PHE A 83 4.89 15.13 -9.02
N VAL A 84 4.70 13.90 -9.49
CA VAL A 84 5.23 12.66 -8.90
C VAL A 84 6.08 11.94 -9.94
N PRO A 85 7.36 12.29 -10.06
CA PRO A 85 8.23 11.78 -11.11
C PRO A 85 8.64 10.32 -10.86
N LEU A 86 9.05 9.63 -11.92
CA LEU A 86 9.39 8.21 -11.90
C LEU A 86 10.61 7.88 -11.00
N ASP A 87 11.58 8.78 -10.89
CA ASP A 87 12.73 8.60 -10.01
C ASP A 87 12.32 8.51 -8.53
N TYR A 88 11.31 9.28 -8.12
CA TYR A 88 10.72 9.17 -6.80
C TYR A 88 10.02 7.82 -6.60
N VAL A 89 9.23 7.38 -7.58
CA VAL A 89 8.58 6.06 -7.51
C VAL A 89 9.61 4.94 -7.46
N ALA A 90 10.71 5.06 -8.24
CA ALA A 90 11.82 4.10 -8.21
C ALA A 90 12.51 4.06 -6.83
N ALA A 91 12.71 5.22 -6.19
CA ALA A 91 13.25 5.29 -4.84
C ALA A 91 12.33 4.59 -3.81
N VAL A 92 11.01 4.76 -3.95
CA VAL A 92 10.04 4.06 -3.10
C VAL A 92 10.12 2.54 -3.31
N VAL A 93 10.26 2.06 -4.55
CA VAL A 93 10.43 0.64 -4.86
C VAL A 93 11.73 0.09 -4.22
N GLU A 94 12.84 0.81 -4.32
CA GLU A 94 14.10 0.40 -3.68
C GLU A 94 13.97 0.34 -2.14
N LEU A 95 13.33 1.34 -1.52
CA LEU A 95 13.04 1.35 -0.09
C LEU A 95 12.15 0.16 0.30
N SER A 96 11.08 -0.08 -0.46
CA SER A 96 10.15 -1.18 -0.23
C SER A 96 10.85 -2.54 -0.25
N ASN A 97 11.76 -2.76 -1.20
CA ASN A 97 12.53 -4.00 -1.32
C ASN A 97 13.50 -4.21 -0.14
N LYS A 98 14.07 -3.13 0.41
CA LYS A 98 14.94 -3.21 1.61
C LYS A 98 14.17 -3.66 2.85
N LEU A 99 12.87 -3.39 2.92
CA LEU A 99 12.00 -3.82 4.02
C LEU A 99 11.66 -5.32 3.97
N LYS A 100 12.00 -6.04 2.87
CA LYS A 100 11.84 -7.49 2.70
C LYS A 100 10.42 -7.97 3.09
N PRO A 101 9.34 -7.44 2.49
CA PRO A 101 7.98 -7.86 2.80
C PRO A 101 7.72 -9.30 2.33
N ASP A 102 6.74 -9.96 2.95
CA ASP A 102 6.21 -11.24 2.47
C ASP A 102 5.22 -11.03 1.33
N LEU A 103 4.42 -9.96 1.38
CA LEU A 103 3.47 -9.54 0.34
C LEU A 103 3.59 -8.03 0.11
N VAL A 104 3.49 -7.59 -1.14
CA VAL A 104 3.24 -6.17 -1.46
C VAL A 104 1.81 -6.03 -1.94
N ALA A 105 1.05 -5.13 -1.28
CA ALA A 105 -0.32 -4.77 -1.60
C ALA A 105 -0.36 -3.35 -2.19
N LEU A 106 -0.74 -3.24 -3.46
CA LEU A 106 -0.91 -1.97 -4.16
C LEU A 106 -2.40 -1.61 -4.15
N THR A 107 -2.77 -0.54 -3.43
CA THR A 107 -4.17 -0.21 -3.18
C THR A 107 -4.71 0.93 -4.04
N GLY A 108 -4.23 1.02 -5.31
CA GLY A 108 -4.82 1.85 -6.35
C GLY A 108 -4.26 3.26 -6.49
N ASP A 109 -4.78 3.97 -7.48
CA ASP A 109 -4.39 5.31 -7.91
C ASP A 109 -2.90 5.41 -8.30
N PHE A 110 -2.53 4.60 -9.30
CA PHE A 110 -1.18 4.56 -9.87
C PHE A 110 -0.85 5.79 -10.71
N VAL A 111 -1.84 6.27 -11.45
CA VAL A 111 -1.73 7.40 -12.37
C VAL A 111 -2.77 8.47 -12.06
N SER A 112 -2.49 9.74 -12.46
CA SER A 112 -3.41 10.85 -12.17
C SER A 112 -4.30 11.22 -13.37
N TYR A 113 -3.68 11.51 -14.54
CA TYR A 113 -4.37 12.20 -15.62
C TYR A 113 -4.09 11.65 -17.01
N SER A 114 -2.94 11.02 -17.24
CA SER A 114 -2.48 10.66 -18.59
C SER A 114 -2.32 9.17 -18.78
N ARG A 115 -2.84 8.68 -19.90
CA ARG A 115 -2.65 7.30 -20.33
C ARG A 115 -1.18 6.97 -20.64
N SER A 116 -0.39 7.97 -21.06
CA SER A 116 1.06 7.81 -21.27
C SER A 116 1.86 7.53 -20.00
N SER A 117 1.28 7.78 -18.82
CA SER A 117 1.87 7.47 -17.52
C SER A 117 1.77 5.99 -17.12
N ILE A 118 0.93 5.19 -17.80
CA ILE A 118 0.62 3.81 -17.44
C ILE A 118 1.85 2.92 -17.58
N GLU A 119 2.44 2.84 -18.77
CA GLU A 119 3.58 1.95 -19.02
C GLU A 119 4.78 2.28 -18.13
N PRO A 120 5.21 3.56 -18.04
CA PRO A 120 6.37 3.90 -17.24
C PRO A 120 6.21 3.56 -15.75
N VAL A 121 5.04 3.83 -15.14
CA VAL A 121 4.83 3.51 -13.74
C VAL A 121 4.75 2.00 -13.51
N ALA A 122 4.08 1.26 -14.40
CA ALA A 122 4.01 -0.19 -14.30
C ALA A 122 5.39 -0.85 -14.39
N GLU A 123 6.25 -0.40 -15.32
CA GLU A 123 7.62 -0.90 -15.46
C GLU A 123 8.46 -0.67 -14.19
N ILE A 124 8.33 0.50 -13.55
CA ILE A 124 9.02 0.79 -12.29
C ILE A 124 8.51 -0.12 -11.17
N LEU A 125 7.19 -0.29 -11.05
CA LEU A 125 6.57 -1.15 -10.04
C LEU A 125 6.91 -2.63 -10.24
N GLY A 126 7.22 -3.06 -11.47
CA GLY A 126 7.76 -4.38 -11.77
C GLY A 126 9.08 -4.72 -11.06
N GLY A 127 9.74 -3.72 -10.50
CA GLY A 127 10.90 -3.88 -9.63
C GLY A 127 10.60 -4.29 -8.19
N LEU A 128 9.33 -4.27 -7.75
CA LEU A 128 8.92 -4.69 -6.40
C LEU A 128 9.18 -6.18 -6.19
N ARG A 129 9.62 -6.54 -4.99
CA ARG A 129 9.97 -7.91 -4.59
C ARG A 129 9.29 -8.26 -3.28
N ALA A 130 8.59 -9.40 -3.28
CA ALA A 130 7.99 -10.00 -2.10
C ALA A 130 7.93 -11.52 -2.26
N ARG A 131 8.03 -12.27 -1.15
CA ARG A 131 8.03 -13.75 -1.16
C ARG A 131 6.74 -14.31 -1.75
N SER A 132 5.61 -13.74 -1.36
CA SER A 132 4.27 -14.12 -1.84
C SER A 132 3.83 -13.29 -3.05
N GLY A 133 4.72 -12.46 -3.62
CA GLY A 133 4.48 -11.66 -4.81
C GLY A 133 3.82 -10.31 -4.53
N VAL A 134 3.32 -9.69 -5.60
CA VAL A 134 2.70 -8.38 -5.59
C VAL A 134 1.26 -8.51 -6.07
N VAL A 135 0.32 -7.97 -5.31
CA VAL A 135 -1.10 -7.90 -5.65
C VAL A 135 -1.54 -6.44 -5.74
N ALA A 136 -2.52 -6.16 -6.58
CA ALA A 136 -3.00 -4.80 -6.81
C ALA A 136 -4.53 -4.76 -6.95
N VAL A 137 -5.12 -3.65 -6.52
CA VAL A 137 -6.45 -3.20 -6.96
C VAL A 137 -6.32 -1.84 -7.63
N LEU A 138 -7.35 -1.44 -8.39
CA LEU A 138 -7.35 -0.17 -9.09
C LEU A 138 -8.13 0.88 -8.30
N GLY A 139 -7.66 2.15 -8.38
CA GLY A 139 -8.35 3.29 -7.80
C GLY A 139 -9.17 4.06 -8.83
N ASN A 140 -9.93 5.03 -8.37
CA ASN A 140 -10.84 5.80 -9.21
C ASN A 140 -10.13 6.61 -10.31
N HIS A 141 -8.88 7.04 -10.09
CA HIS A 141 -8.09 7.72 -11.13
C HIS A 141 -7.65 6.73 -12.21
N ASP A 142 -7.32 5.51 -11.85
CA ASP A 142 -6.93 4.46 -12.78
C ASP A 142 -8.07 4.12 -13.75
N PHE A 143 -9.31 4.05 -13.23
CA PHE A 143 -10.51 3.85 -14.08
C PHE A 143 -10.72 5.00 -15.05
N ARG A 144 -10.56 6.24 -14.62
CA ARG A 144 -10.69 7.42 -15.49
C ARG A 144 -9.65 7.47 -16.61
N VAL A 145 -8.44 7.00 -16.32
CA VAL A 145 -7.31 7.03 -17.28
C VAL A 145 -7.35 5.83 -18.22
N GLY A 146 -7.73 4.64 -17.73
CA GLY A 146 -7.84 3.43 -18.54
C GLY A 146 -7.47 2.17 -17.77
N ALA A 147 -8.45 1.63 -17.05
CA ALA A 147 -8.30 0.47 -16.15
C ALA A 147 -7.73 -0.76 -16.86
N GLU A 148 -8.24 -1.08 -18.06
CA GLU A 148 -7.81 -2.28 -18.82
C GLU A 148 -6.36 -2.15 -19.30
N ALA A 149 -5.97 -0.97 -19.74
CA ALA A 149 -4.59 -0.71 -20.17
C ALA A 149 -3.62 -0.83 -18.98
N LEU A 150 -4.00 -0.26 -17.82
CA LEU A 150 -3.20 -0.33 -16.60
C LEU A 150 -3.13 -1.77 -16.07
N GLU A 151 -4.24 -2.50 -16.01
CA GLU A 151 -4.26 -3.90 -15.63
C GLU A 151 -3.32 -4.73 -16.51
N SER A 152 -3.39 -4.53 -17.84
CA SER A 152 -2.53 -5.23 -18.79
C SER A 152 -1.06 -4.87 -18.56
N ALA A 153 -0.73 -3.60 -18.32
CA ALA A 153 0.63 -3.15 -18.05
C ALA A 153 1.17 -3.76 -16.75
N LEU A 154 0.40 -3.74 -15.66
CA LEU A 154 0.78 -4.33 -14.37
C LEU A 154 0.96 -5.85 -14.47
N ARG A 155 0.08 -6.55 -15.18
CA ARG A 155 0.18 -8.02 -15.40
C ARG A 155 1.44 -8.39 -16.18
N ARG A 156 1.85 -7.59 -17.18
CA ARG A 156 3.14 -7.81 -17.89
C ARG A 156 4.32 -7.73 -16.93
N GLN A 157 4.20 -6.96 -15.84
CA GLN A 157 5.20 -6.84 -14.78
C GLN A 157 5.04 -7.87 -13.66
N ARG A 158 4.20 -8.92 -13.86
CA ARG A 158 3.90 -9.97 -12.88
C ARG A 158 3.24 -9.46 -11.59
N ILE A 159 2.55 -8.35 -11.67
CA ILE A 159 1.68 -7.82 -10.61
C ILE A 159 0.29 -8.38 -10.86
N GLN A 160 -0.24 -9.13 -9.88
CA GLN A 160 -1.57 -9.71 -9.98
C GLN A 160 -2.63 -8.67 -9.62
N VAL A 161 -3.38 -8.21 -10.61
CA VAL A 161 -4.50 -7.29 -10.39
C VAL A 161 -5.74 -8.08 -10.01
N LEU A 162 -6.32 -7.75 -8.86
CA LEU A 162 -7.52 -8.37 -8.30
C LEU A 162 -8.72 -7.45 -8.58
N ARG A 163 -9.49 -7.78 -9.61
CA ARG A 163 -10.73 -7.08 -9.96
C ARG A 163 -11.92 -7.97 -9.59
N ASN A 164 -12.56 -7.68 -8.47
CA ASN A 164 -13.68 -8.46 -7.90
C ASN A 164 -13.33 -9.96 -7.82
N ARG A 165 -12.13 -10.29 -7.37
CA ARG A 165 -11.62 -11.67 -7.22
C ARG A 165 -10.66 -11.79 -6.05
N HIS A 166 -10.35 -13.00 -5.65
CA HIS A 166 -9.39 -13.26 -4.59
C HIS A 166 -8.23 -14.13 -5.04
N ARG A 167 -7.24 -14.23 -4.16
CA ARG A 167 -6.09 -15.11 -4.23
C ARG A 167 -5.93 -15.82 -2.89
N LEU A 168 -5.67 -17.12 -2.93
CA LEU A 168 -5.24 -17.90 -1.76
C LEU A 168 -3.72 -17.76 -1.57
N LEU A 169 -3.31 -17.45 -0.36
CA LEU A 169 -1.93 -17.57 0.11
C LEU A 169 -1.82 -18.78 1.02
N GLN A 170 -0.77 -19.56 0.82
CA GLN A 170 -0.48 -20.73 1.66
C GLN A 170 0.89 -20.57 2.30
N ARG A 171 0.95 -20.76 3.62
CA ARG A 171 2.20 -20.67 4.38
C ARG A 171 2.17 -21.64 5.57
N ARG A 172 3.17 -22.52 5.66
CA ARG A 172 3.31 -23.49 6.77
C ARG A 172 2.03 -24.31 7.01
N GLY A 173 1.38 -24.74 5.94
CA GLY A 173 0.13 -25.51 5.99
C GLY A 173 -1.14 -24.71 6.31
N ALA A 174 -1.04 -23.40 6.50
CA ALA A 174 -2.17 -22.51 6.75
C ALA A 174 -2.58 -21.73 5.51
N ASN A 175 -3.84 -21.30 5.48
CA ASN A 175 -4.46 -20.51 4.40
C ASN A 175 -4.79 -19.10 4.88
N LEU A 176 -4.57 -18.10 3.99
CA LEU A 176 -4.99 -16.71 4.15
C LEU A 176 -5.50 -16.23 2.78
N TYR A 177 -6.67 -15.65 2.73
CA TYR A 177 -7.24 -15.14 1.50
C TYR A 177 -6.96 -13.64 1.37
N VAL A 178 -6.60 -13.20 0.15
CA VAL A 178 -6.49 -11.79 -0.21
C VAL A 178 -7.50 -11.52 -1.31
N ALA A 179 -8.59 -10.86 -0.98
CA ALA A 179 -9.60 -10.41 -1.91
C ALA A 179 -9.30 -8.99 -2.39
N GLY A 180 -9.69 -8.66 -3.60
CA GLY A 180 -9.58 -7.33 -4.16
C GLY A 180 -10.81 -6.97 -4.96
N VAL A 181 -11.27 -5.74 -4.81
CA VAL A 181 -12.44 -5.21 -5.50
C VAL A 181 -12.06 -4.03 -6.39
N ASP A 182 -12.86 -3.79 -7.42
CA ASP A 182 -12.82 -2.56 -8.20
C ASP A 182 -13.17 -1.36 -7.30
N ASP A 183 -12.92 -0.13 -7.77
CA ASP A 183 -13.21 1.04 -6.94
C ASP A 183 -14.72 1.18 -6.69
N TYR A 184 -15.06 1.76 -5.53
CA TYR A 184 -16.44 1.95 -5.06
C TYR A 184 -17.36 2.59 -6.10
N GLY A 185 -16.86 3.53 -6.89
CA GLY A 185 -17.59 4.22 -7.95
C GLY A 185 -17.56 3.50 -9.31
N TYR A 186 -16.87 2.37 -9.43
CA TYR A 186 -16.56 1.71 -10.71
C TYR A 186 -16.82 0.20 -10.70
N GLY A 187 -17.83 -0.25 -9.98
CA GLY A 187 -18.29 -1.62 -10.04
C GLY A 187 -17.65 -2.55 -9.01
N ALA A 188 -17.32 -2.03 -7.81
CA ALA A 188 -16.91 -2.86 -6.69
C ALA A 188 -17.98 -3.92 -6.36
N ASP A 189 -17.61 -5.19 -6.46
CA ASP A 189 -18.45 -6.35 -6.14
C ASP A 189 -17.74 -7.23 -5.12
N LEU A 190 -18.07 -7.00 -3.84
CA LEU A 190 -17.48 -7.76 -2.73
C LEU A 190 -17.97 -9.21 -2.76
N GLU A 191 -19.23 -9.46 -3.12
CA GLU A 191 -19.81 -10.81 -3.16
C GLU A 191 -19.08 -11.67 -4.19
N GLN A 192 -18.81 -11.10 -5.36
CA GLN A 192 -18.01 -11.78 -6.38
C GLN A 192 -16.57 -11.98 -5.90
N ALA A 193 -15.97 -10.99 -5.26
CA ALA A 193 -14.59 -11.05 -4.80
C ALA A 193 -14.34 -12.16 -3.78
N ILE A 194 -15.31 -12.44 -2.90
CA ILE A 194 -15.20 -13.44 -1.83
C ILE A 194 -15.86 -14.78 -2.19
N ARG A 195 -16.47 -14.90 -3.35
CA ARG A 195 -17.18 -16.12 -3.76
C ARG A 195 -16.27 -17.35 -3.72
N GLY A 196 -16.64 -18.34 -2.89
CA GLY A 196 -15.86 -19.57 -2.71
C GLY A 196 -14.81 -19.51 -1.60
N ILE A 197 -14.64 -18.37 -0.94
CA ILE A 197 -13.87 -18.30 0.32
C ILE A 197 -14.74 -18.93 1.43
N PRO A 198 -14.19 -19.87 2.24
CA PRO A 198 -14.92 -20.37 3.41
C PRO A 198 -15.25 -19.21 4.38
N GLN A 199 -16.44 -19.27 5.00
CA GLN A 199 -16.97 -18.16 5.80
C GLN A 199 -16.06 -17.76 6.96
N ASP A 200 -15.40 -18.73 7.61
CA ASP A 200 -14.51 -18.51 8.76
C ASP A 200 -13.04 -18.35 8.36
N ALA A 201 -12.75 -18.26 7.06
CA ALA A 201 -11.39 -18.15 6.60
C ALA A 201 -10.86 -16.71 6.75
N PRO A 202 -9.65 -16.53 7.34
CA PRO A 202 -9.04 -15.23 7.47
C PRO A 202 -8.91 -14.57 6.10
N THR A 203 -9.49 -13.37 5.98
CA THR A 203 -9.56 -12.68 4.69
C THR A 203 -9.12 -11.22 4.83
N ILE A 204 -8.19 -10.83 3.97
CA ILE A 204 -7.75 -9.43 3.80
C ILE A 204 -8.40 -8.89 2.53
N LEU A 205 -9.10 -7.77 2.63
CA LEU A 205 -9.69 -7.08 1.49
C LEU A 205 -8.80 -5.91 1.08
N LEU A 206 -8.40 -5.87 -0.18
CA LEU A 206 -7.84 -4.70 -0.83
C LEU A 206 -8.99 -3.92 -1.47
N ALA A 207 -9.21 -2.70 -1.02
CA ALA A 207 -10.23 -1.80 -1.53
C ALA A 207 -9.69 -0.38 -1.55
N HIS A 208 -9.55 0.23 -2.73
CA HIS A 208 -9.00 1.58 -2.81
C HIS A 208 -9.77 2.56 -1.92
N ASN A 209 -11.10 2.56 -2.01
CA ASN A 209 -11.95 3.47 -1.26
C ASN A 209 -12.36 2.87 0.11
N PRO A 210 -12.07 3.55 1.24
CA PRO A 210 -12.37 3.04 2.58
C PRO A 210 -13.86 2.89 2.90
N ARG A 211 -14.77 3.43 2.07
CA ARG A 211 -16.23 3.23 2.23
C ARG A 211 -16.64 1.76 2.22
N LEU A 212 -15.86 0.91 1.56
CA LEU A 212 -16.13 -0.52 1.49
C LEU A 212 -15.97 -1.25 2.83
N VAL A 213 -15.39 -0.60 3.86
CA VAL A 213 -15.25 -1.21 5.19
C VAL A 213 -16.59 -1.62 5.82
N THR A 214 -17.68 -0.88 5.55
CA THR A 214 -19.00 -1.22 6.06
C THR A 214 -19.50 -2.54 5.46
N ALA A 215 -19.40 -2.71 4.15
CA ALA A 215 -19.74 -3.96 3.49
C ALA A 215 -18.82 -5.11 3.94
N ALA A 216 -17.52 -4.84 4.10
CA ALA A 216 -16.54 -5.80 4.58
C ALA A 216 -16.88 -6.29 6.00
N ALA A 217 -17.30 -5.40 6.90
CA ALA A 217 -17.68 -5.74 8.26
C ALA A 217 -18.94 -6.64 8.31
N CYS A 218 -19.91 -6.41 7.43
CA CYS A 218 -21.08 -7.27 7.30
C CYS A 218 -20.74 -8.69 6.80
N ARG A 219 -19.56 -8.89 6.22
CA ARG A 219 -19.08 -10.18 5.68
C ARG A 219 -17.98 -10.82 6.52
N GLY A 220 -17.68 -10.28 7.69
CA GLY A 220 -16.67 -10.84 8.59
C GLY A 220 -15.23 -10.74 8.06
N ILE A 221 -14.94 -9.81 7.16
CA ILE A 221 -13.58 -9.60 6.66
C ILE A 221 -12.67 -9.15 7.81
N SER A 222 -11.53 -9.81 7.96
CA SER A 222 -10.62 -9.59 9.09
C SER A 222 -9.91 -8.22 9.02
N LEU A 223 -9.43 -7.85 7.82
CA LEU A 223 -8.66 -6.63 7.58
C LEU A 223 -8.98 -6.02 6.22
N VAL A 224 -9.17 -4.71 6.18
CA VAL A 224 -9.30 -3.92 4.94
C VAL A 224 -8.06 -3.04 4.78
N LEU A 225 -7.45 -3.03 3.59
CA LEU A 225 -6.36 -2.14 3.23
C LEU A 225 -6.86 -1.15 2.17
N SER A 226 -6.82 0.14 2.51
CA SER A 226 -7.35 1.23 1.67
C SER A 226 -6.38 2.38 1.50
N GLY A 227 -6.62 3.21 0.48
CA GLY A 227 -5.97 4.49 0.23
C GLY A 227 -6.99 5.62 0.05
N HIS A 228 -6.98 6.28 -1.12
CA HIS A 228 -7.97 7.23 -1.62
C HIS A 228 -8.01 8.59 -0.89
N THR A 229 -7.87 8.61 0.41
CA THR A 229 -8.06 9.81 1.24
C THR A 229 -6.84 10.71 1.30
N HIS A 230 -5.67 10.20 0.90
CA HIS A 230 -4.36 10.85 1.08
C HIS A 230 -4.08 11.31 2.53
N GLY A 231 -4.82 10.76 3.53
CA GLY A 231 -4.81 11.27 4.89
C GLY A 231 -5.27 12.72 5.00
N GLY A 232 -5.97 13.21 3.98
CA GLY A 232 -6.39 14.60 3.82
C GLY A 232 -5.33 15.52 3.20
N GLN A 233 -4.15 15.01 2.86
CA GLN A 233 -3.01 15.64 2.18
C GLN A 233 -2.56 16.98 2.80
N VAL A 234 -3.49 17.92 3.04
CA VAL A 234 -3.27 19.21 3.69
C VAL A 234 -4.22 19.33 4.88
N ASN A 235 -3.67 19.30 6.09
CA ASN A 235 -4.42 19.32 7.35
C ASN A 235 -4.20 20.64 8.08
N PHE A 236 -5.12 21.59 7.96
CA PHE A 236 -5.06 22.86 8.69
C PHE A 236 -5.50 22.67 10.15
N PRO A 237 -4.77 23.26 11.11
CA PRO A 237 -5.29 23.39 12.48
C PRO A 237 -6.63 24.13 12.46
N LEU A 238 -7.62 23.65 13.20
CA LEU A 238 -8.95 24.24 13.34
C LEU A 238 -9.88 24.17 12.11
N LEU A 239 -9.35 24.18 10.87
CA LEU A 239 -10.15 24.16 9.64
C LEU A 239 -10.34 22.73 9.07
N GLY A 240 -9.63 21.74 9.63
CA GLY A 240 -9.71 20.36 9.17
C GLY A 240 -8.96 20.13 7.84
N THR A 241 -9.51 19.28 6.98
CA THR A 241 -8.86 18.88 5.74
C THR A 241 -9.57 19.44 4.53
N VAL A 242 -8.79 19.69 3.48
CA VAL A 242 -9.32 20.09 2.17
C VAL A 242 -9.99 18.91 1.45
N TYR A 243 -9.66 17.66 1.83
CA TYR A 243 -10.08 16.44 1.14
C TYR A 243 -10.95 15.53 2.05
N GLY A 244 -11.99 14.93 1.45
CA GLY A 244 -12.89 13.98 2.10
C GLY A 244 -14.08 14.67 2.77
N ARG A 245 -15.25 14.58 2.13
CA ARG A 245 -16.48 15.22 2.61
C ARG A 245 -17.53 14.26 3.12
N SER A 246 -17.38 12.93 2.94
CA SER A 246 -18.34 11.97 3.48
C SER A 246 -18.01 11.61 4.93
N PRO A 247 -19.01 11.27 5.76
CA PRO A 247 -18.80 10.85 7.15
C PRO A 247 -17.83 9.67 7.27
N GLU A 248 -17.89 8.68 6.36
CA GLU A 248 -17.00 7.52 6.35
C GLU A 248 -15.56 7.91 6.02
N GLN A 249 -15.35 8.80 5.02
CA GLN A 249 -14.02 9.31 4.69
C GLN A 249 -13.44 10.18 5.82
N MET A 250 -14.29 10.87 6.56
CA MET A 250 -13.87 11.63 7.74
C MET A 250 -13.45 10.72 8.89
N ARG A 251 -14.18 9.60 9.09
CA ARG A 251 -13.88 8.60 10.12
C ARG A 251 -12.61 7.82 9.75
N PHE A 252 -12.60 7.19 8.57
CA PHE A 252 -11.50 6.33 8.10
C PHE A 252 -10.56 7.12 7.19
N LYS A 253 -9.90 8.12 7.76
CA LYS A 253 -9.09 9.06 7.00
C LYS A 253 -7.65 8.61 6.81
N LYS A 254 -7.05 8.01 7.84
CA LYS A 254 -5.66 7.55 7.82
C LYS A 254 -5.34 6.65 9.00
N GLY A 255 -4.38 5.75 8.78
CA GLY A 255 -3.88 4.86 9.82
C GLY A 255 -4.85 3.72 10.13
N TRP A 256 -4.65 3.12 11.30
CA TRP A 256 -5.44 2.01 11.77
C TRP A 256 -6.73 2.47 12.46
N ASP A 257 -7.82 1.78 12.19
CA ASP A 257 -9.12 1.89 12.87
C ASP A 257 -9.86 0.55 12.77
N ARG A 258 -11.07 0.45 13.31
CA ARG A 258 -11.92 -0.75 13.22
C ARG A 258 -13.41 -0.42 13.14
N LEU A 259 -14.16 -1.32 12.50
CA LEU A 259 -15.61 -1.32 12.49
C LEU A 259 -16.10 -2.71 12.94
N GLY A 260 -16.59 -2.82 14.19
CA GLY A 260 -16.85 -4.11 14.80
C GLY A 260 -15.58 -4.95 14.94
N ALA A 261 -15.60 -6.18 14.44
CA ALA A 261 -14.45 -7.07 14.40
C ALA A 261 -13.49 -6.77 13.24
N THR A 262 -13.98 -6.13 12.17
CA THR A 262 -13.17 -5.80 10.99
C THR A 262 -12.23 -4.64 11.28
N GLN A 263 -10.95 -4.85 11.02
CA GLN A 263 -9.95 -3.80 11.08
C GLN A 263 -9.75 -3.14 9.72
N ILE A 264 -9.31 -1.89 9.72
CA ILE A 264 -8.98 -1.16 8.50
C ILE A 264 -7.68 -0.39 8.69
N TYR A 265 -6.82 -0.44 7.69
CA TYR A 265 -5.68 0.47 7.57
C TYR A 265 -5.83 1.34 6.32
N VAL A 266 -5.87 2.65 6.52
CA VAL A 266 -5.97 3.62 5.43
C VAL A 266 -4.63 4.32 5.26
N SER A 267 -3.97 4.04 4.14
CA SER A 267 -2.69 4.65 3.80
C SER A 267 -2.86 6.13 3.46
N ARG A 268 -1.89 6.94 3.87
CA ARG A 268 -1.78 8.34 3.44
C ARG A 268 -1.30 8.47 1.99
N GLY A 269 -0.85 7.37 1.39
CA GLY A 269 -0.31 7.34 0.04
C GLY A 269 1.10 7.94 -0.06
N ILE A 270 1.75 7.69 -1.18
CA ILE A 270 3.11 8.18 -1.46
C ILE A 270 3.11 9.42 -2.37
N GLY A 271 2.09 9.59 -3.22
CA GLY A 271 1.98 10.70 -4.17
C GLY A 271 1.21 11.90 -3.64
N THR A 272 0.86 12.78 -4.55
CA THR A 272 0.02 13.97 -4.30
C THR A 272 -0.97 14.12 -5.44
N ILE A 273 -2.13 14.70 -5.14
CA ILE A 273 -3.18 14.98 -6.11
C ILE A 273 -3.64 16.43 -6.00
N VAL A 274 -4.10 17.02 -7.09
CA VAL A 274 -4.58 18.41 -7.23
C VAL A 274 -3.46 19.43 -7.00
N VAL A 275 -2.85 19.44 -5.83
CA VAL A 275 -1.70 20.31 -5.50
C VAL A 275 -0.51 19.48 -5.07
N PRO A 276 0.73 19.83 -5.47
CA PRO A 276 1.93 19.04 -5.15
C PRO A 276 2.45 19.28 -3.73
N VAL A 277 1.56 19.46 -2.76
CA VAL A 277 1.89 19.83 -1.38
C VAL A 277 1.25 18.87 -0.40
N ARG A 278 2.02 18.45 0.61
CA ARG A 278 1.53 17.77 1.81
C ARG A 278 1.86 18.62 3.04
N TRP A 279 0.87 18.88 3.87
CA TRP A 279 1.02 19.67 5.09
C TRP A 279 0.46 18.90 6.29
N ARG A 280 1.31 18.64 7.31
CA ARG A 280 0.97 17.82 8.49
C ARG A 280 0.42 16.42 8.12
N CYS A 281 0.81 15.92 6.95
CA CYS A 281 0.41 14.64 6.41
C CYS A 281 1.52 14.07 5.49
N PRO A 282 2.66 13.66 6.05
CA PRO A 282 3.77 13.14 5.25
C PRO A 282 3.34 11.90 4.48
N ALA A 283 3.96 11.70 3.31
CA ALA A 283 3.82 10.46 2.54
C ALA A 283 4.31 9.25 3.36
N GLU A 284 3.73 8.07 3.13
CA GLU A 284 4.10 6.89 3.89
C GLU A 284 4.17 5.60 3.08
N VAL A 285 5.04 4.71 3.54
CA VAL A 285 5.13 3.31 3.14
C VAL A 285 4.77 2.46 4.38
N PRO A 286 3.52 1.99 4.52
CA PRO A 286 3.13 1.14 5.62
C PRO A 286 3.74 -0.26 5.49
N LEU A 287 4.33 -0.76 6.57
CA LEU A 287 4.73 -2.15 6.76
C LEU A 287 3.90 -2.74 7.91
N LEU A 288 2.96 -3.60 7.57
CA LEU A 288 2.01 -4.20 8.50
C LEU A 288 2.46 -5.62 8.81
N GLU A 289 2.75 -5.91 10.08
CA GLU A 289 3.11 -7.23 10.56
C GLU A 289 1.89 -7.89 11.20
N LEU A 290 1.45 -9.01 10.63
CA LEU A 290 0.27 -9.73 11.11
C LEU A 290 0.63 -10.63 12.29
N GLU A 291 -0.17 -10.56 13.34
CA GLU A 291 -0.04 -11.40 14.53
C GLU A 291 -1.37 -12.06 14.87
N PRO A 292 -1.38 -13.36 15.18
CA PRO A 292 -2.58 -14.01 15.70
C PRO A 292 -2.88 -13.45 17.09
N HIS A 293 -4.16 -13.20 17.36
CA HIS A 293 -4.58 -12.75 18.68
C HIS A 293 -4.34 -13.88 19.69
N GLN A 294 -3.51 -13.67 20.71
CA GLN A 294 -3.49 -14.57 21.84
C GLN A 294 -4.84 -14.45 22.55
N ARG A 295 -5.61 -15.53 22.60
CA ARG A 295 -6.74 -15.64 23.52
C ARG A 295 -6.17 -15.68 24.93
N ASP A 296 -5.97 -14.52 25.55
CA ASP A 296 -5.84 -14.44 26.98
C ASP A 296 -7.24 -14.76 27.55
N GLU A 297 -7.38 -15.90 28.16
CA GLU A 297 -8.62 -16.35 28.82
C GLU A 297 -9.07 -15.44 29.98
N ALA A 298 -8.40 -14.33 30.23
CA ALA A 298 -8.57 -13.47 31.40
C ALA A 298 -8.93 -12.00 31.12
N SER A 299 -9.23 -11.53 29.90
CA SER A 299 -9.54 -10.12 29.71
C SER A 299 -10.86 -9.91 28.94
N SER A 300 -11.96 -9.86 29.71
CA SER A 300 -13.25 -9.28 29.29
C SER A 300 -13.28 -7.75 29.38
N ALA A 301 -12.15 -7.08 29.42
CA ALA A 301 -12.08 -5.63 29.45
C ALA A 301 -12.24 -5.06 28.04
N PRO A 302 -13.12 -4.06 27.82
CA PRO A 302 -13.22 -3.39 26.51
C PRO A 302 -11.90 -2.68 26.23
N TYR A 303 -11.27 -2.99 25.08
CA TYR A 303 -10.10 -2.29 24.62
C TYR A 303 -10.39 -0.79 24.51
N ILE A 304 -9.72 -0.02 25.33
CA ILE A 304 -9.72 1.45 25.21
C ILE A 304 -8.99 1.75 23.91
N VAL A 305 -9.70 2.34 22.96
CA VAL A 305 -9.15 2.84 21.71
C VAL A 305 -8.17 3.97 22.04
N GLN A 306 -6.90 3.64 22.23
CA GLN A 306 -5.88 4.68 22.18
C GLN A 306 -5.80 5.13 20.71
N ARG A 307 -6.29 6.35 20.45
CA ARG A 307 -5.89 7.14 19.29
C ARG A 307 -4.41 7.48 19.49
N GLY A 308 -3.54 6.48 19.27
CA GLY A 308 -2.11 6.63 19.46
C GLY A 308 -1.43 6.61 18.09
N TYR A 309 -0.66 7.64 17.81
CA TYR A 309 0.50 7.48 16.97
C TYR A 309 1.32 6.36 17.60
N ALA A 310 1.36 5.17 16.98
CA ALA A 310 2.25 4.12 17.43
C ALA A 310 3.66 4.71 17.43
N ALA A 311 4.37 4.56 18.53
CA ALA A 311 5.75 5.01 18.61
C ALA A 311 6.53 4.34 17.46
N PRO A 312 7.30 5.08 16.67
CA PRO A 312 8.06 4.49 15.57
C PRO A 312 9.03 3.46 16.16
N TRP A 313 8.97 2.24 15.65
CA TRP A 313 9.99 1.23 15.92
C TRP A 313 11.34 1.80 15.48
N SER A 314 12.36 1.67 16.30
CA SER A 314 13.71 2.00 15.84
C SER A 314 14.08 1.03 14.71
N MET A 315 14.83 1.48 13.72
CA MET A 315 15.32 0.65 12.60
C MET A 315 16.05 -0.62 13.10
N SER A 316 16.65 -0.58 14.28
CA SER A 316 17.28 -1.70 14.95
C SER A 316 16.30 -2.83 15.32
N THR A 317 15.04 -2.52 15.62
CA THR A 317 14.01 -3.52 15.97
C THR A 317 13.51 -4.29 14.74
N LEU A 318 13.70 -3.75 13.53
CA LEU A 318 13.35 -4.38 12.27
C LEU A 318 14.47 -5.26 11.70
N GLY A 319 15.62 -5.38 12.37
CA GLY A 319 16.79 -6.13 11.87
C GLY A 319 17.38 -5.53 10.60
N ILE A 320 17.19 -4.23 10.39
CA ILE A 320 17.76 -3.47 9.26
C ILE A 320 19.01 -2.77 9.80
N ALA A 321 20.18 -3.28 9.42
CA ALA A 321 21.43 -2.60 9.73
C ALA A 321 21.43 -1.20 9.08
N ALA A 322 21.83 -0.19 9.84
CA ALA A 322 22.09 1.14 9.31
C ALA A 322 23.47 1.08 8.64
N ASP A 323 23.49 0.94 7.31
CA ASP A 323 24.67 1.17 6.48
C ASP A 323 24.73 2.63 6.00
#